data_3387d66f224fee2d50247f55fe61bb5c
#
_entry.id   3387d66f224fee2d50247f55fe61bb5c
#
_cell.length_a   1.000
_cell.length_b   1.000
_cell.length_c   1.000
_cell.angle_alpha   90.00
_cell.angle_beta   90.00
_cell.angle_gamma   90.00
#
_symmetry.space_group_name_H-M   'P 1'
#
loop_
_entity.id
_entity.type
_entity.pdbx_description
1 polymer ?
#
loop_
_entity_poly.entity_id
_entity_poly.type
_entity_poly.pdbx_seq_one_letter_code
_entity_poly.pdbx_strand_id
1 'polypeptide(L)'
;MMDWNTLISAKRFGLEEFHKERHENRSEFQRDYDRLIFSAPFRRLQNKTQVFPLPGSIFVHNRLTHSLEVSCVGRSLGNDVAKAILARRPELQDSYLPEIGSIVSAACLAHDLGNPPFGHSGERAISTFFSEGKGLALKEKQSDGEQLTPAQWEDLTHFEGNANAFRLLTHQFEGRRKGGFVLTYSTLASIVKYPFSSSLAEQKSKFGFFTTEEESFRRIAEELGMKQLNGSPLKYARHPLVYLVEAADDICYQMMDIEDAHKLKILTTQETQDLLLAYFPDERKAHILDTLKIVSDTNEQIAYLRSSVIGLLIGECTRAFLDNEVQILEGEFEGSLIKHITEQPAAAYQHCAEVSFKKIYRSRDVLDIELAGFRIISTLLELMIDAVRSPEKAYSQLLINRVSGQYNMKATALYERIQAVLDYISGMTDVFALDLYRKINGNSLPAV
;
A
#
# COMPACT_ATOMS: atom_id res chain seq x y z
N MET A 1 -3.62 -6.51 -27.03
CA MET A 1 -2.46 -6.80 -26.15
C MET A 1 -1.79 -5.48 -25.80
N MET A 2 -1.47 -5.23 -24.53
CA MET A 2 -0.69 -4.07 -24.09
C MET A 2 0.76 -4.20 -24.57
N ASP A 3 1.45 -3.07 -24.81
CA ASP A 3 2.80 -3.03 -25.37
C ASP A 3 3.80 -2.43 -24.39
N TRP A 4 4.95 -3.07 -24.18
CA TRP A 4 5.98 -2.62 -23.25
C TRP A 4 6.50 -1.21 -23.57
N ASN A 5 6.61 -0.83 -24.86
CA ASN A 5 7.07 0.51 -25.24
C ASN A 5 6.09 1.63 -24.83
N THR A 6 4.79 1.30 -24.73
CA THR A 6 3.75 2.27 -24.31
C THR A 6 3.54 2.22 -22.80
N LEU A 7 3.59 1.03 -22.20
CA LEU A 7 3.39 0.83 -20.76
C LEU A 7 4.45 1.53 -19.89
N ILE A 8 5.66 1.75 -20.44
CA ILE A 8 6.75 2.36 -19.68
C ILE A 8 7.02 3.75 -20.22
N SER A 9 6.60 4.76 -19.46
CA SER A 9 6.68 6.18 -19.83
C SER A 9 7.33 7.01 -18.73
N ALA A 10 8.28 7.85 -19.10
CA ALA A 10 8.91 8.84 -18.21
C ALA A 10 8.05 10.10 -18.01
N LYS A 11 6.88 10.19 -18.66
CA LYS A 11 5.95 11.32 -18.53
C LYS A 11 5.51 11.49 -17.08
N ARG A 12 5.56 12.75 -16.59
CA ARG A 12 5.27 13.06 -15.18
C ARG A 12 3.89 13.66 -15.00
N PHE A 13 3.14 13.10 -14.07
CA PHE A 13 1.81 13.55 -13.72
C PHE A 13 1.82 14.99 -13.17
N GLY A 14 1.02 15.85 -13.78
CA GLY A 14 0.88 17.27 -13.41
C GLY A 14 1.97 18.20 -13.99
N LEU A 15 2.93 17.68 -14.75
CA LEU A 15 3.96 18.45 -15.45
C LEU A 15 4.04 18.13 -16.95
N GLU A 16 2.98 17.60 -17.53
CA GLU A 16 2.94 17.09 -18.89
C GLU A 16 3.42 18.12 -19.94
N GLU A 17 3.09 19.41 -19.71
CA GLU A 17 3.44 20.50 -20.63
C GLU A 17 4.81 21.14 -20.34
N PHE A 18 5.34 20.97 -19.15
CA PHE A 18 6.51 21.71 -18.67
C PHE A 18 7.74 20.84 -18.45
N HIS A 19 7.55 19.53 -18.34
CA HIS A 19 8.66 18.63 -18.06
C HIS A 19 9.36 18.25 -19.36
N LYS A 20 10.66 18.56 -19.42
CA LYS A 20 11.58 17.98 -20.40
C LYS A 20 12.39 16.91 -19.69
N GLU A 21 12.42 15.71 -20.28
CA GLU A 21 13.27 14.64 -19.79
C GLU A 21 14.71 15.12 -19.68
N ARG A 22 15.33 14.85 -18.54
CA ARG A 22 16.71 15.26 -18.29
C ARG A 22 17.63 14.08 -18.61
N HIS A 23 18.50 14.24 -19.55
CA HIS A 23 19.59 13.30 -19.83
C HIS A 23 20.71 13.46 -18.80
N GLU A 24 20.42 13.10 -17.55
CA GLU A 24 21.38 13.06 -16.45
C GLU A 24 21.67 11.59 -16.08
N ASN A 25 22.66 11.38 -15.20
CA ASN A 25 23.07 10.02 -14.76
C ASN A 25 21.97 9.26 -13.99
N ARG A 26 20.94 9.96 -13.48
CA ARG A 26 19.77 9.34 -12.80
C ARG A 26 18.57 9.36 -13.74
N SER A 27 17.95 8.19 -13.91
CA SER A 27 16.71 8.08 -14.68
C SER A 27 15.55 8.81 -14.00
N GLU A 28 14.48 9.10 -14.74
CA GLU A 28 13.26 9.69 -14.19
C GLU A 28 12.60 8.75 -13.14
N PHE A 29 12.76 7.45 -13.28
CA PHE A 29 12.21 6.45 -12.35
C PHE A 29 13.02 6.37 -11.04
N GLN A 30 14.36 6.50 -11.09
CA GLN A 30 15.19 6.66 -9.89
C GLN A 30 14.83 7.94 -9.12
N ARG A 31 14.46 9.02 -9.84
CA ARG A 31 13.97 10.25 -9.21
C ARG A 31 12.61 10.08 -8.53
N ASP A 32 11.77 9.15 -9.00
CA ASP A 32 10.53 8.81 -8.31
C ASP A 32 10.82 8.18 -6.95
N TYR A 33 11.76 7.26 -6.89
CA TYR A 33 12.24 6.68 -5.65
C TYR A 33 12.75 7.77 -4.68
N ASP A 34 13.61 8.67 -5.16
CA ASP A 34 14.14 9.78 -4.36
C ASP A 34 13.01 10.67 -3.80
N ARG A 35 12.02 11.03 -4.64
CA ARG A 35 10.88 11.85 -4.21
C ARG A 35 10.06 11.20 -3.09
N LEU A 36 9.89 9.89 -3.16
CA LEU A 36 9.14 9.13 -2.17
C LEU A 36 9.89 9.02 -0.85
N ILE A 37 11.14 8.58 -0.87
CA ILE A 37 11.93 8.32 0.34
C ILE A 37 12.20 9.60 1.15
N PHE A 38 12.35 10.75 0.50
CA PHE A 38 12.53 12.04 1.16
C PHE A 38 11.22 12.71 1.59
N SER A 39 10.07 12.12 1.31
CA SER A 39 8.78 12.71 1.62
C SER A 39 8.39 12.57 3.09
N ALA A 40 7.59 13.51 3.58
CA ALA A 40 7.06 13.43 4.95
C ALA A 40 6.06 12.27 5.14
N PRO A 41 5.17 11.94 4.17
CA PRO A 41 4.33 10.75 4.29
C PRO A 41 5.12 9.45 4.44
N PHE A 42 6.20 9.27 3.68
CA PHE A 42 7.05 8.08 3.80
C PHE A 42 7.69 7.98 5.20
N ARG A 43 8.24 9.09 5.73
CA ARG A 43 8.83 9.11 7.08
C ARG A 43 7.80 8.80 8.18
N ARG A 44 6.53 9.17 7.99
CA ARG A 44 5.47 8.85 8.96
C ARG A 44 5.19 7.35 9.09
N LEU A 45 5.54 6.54 8.09
CA LEU A 45 5.42 5.08 8.16
C LEU A 45 6.22 4.47 9.32
N GLN A 46 7.29 5.13 9.78
CA GLN A 46 8.08 4.68 10.93
C GLN A 46 7.23 4.49 12.20
N ASN A 47 6.20 5.30 12.38
CA ASN A 47 5.32 5.28 13.55
C ASN A 47 3.90 4.81 13.19
N LYS A 48 3.78 3.95 12.17
CA LYS A 48 2.56 3.21 11.83
C LYS A 48 2.81 1.72 12.03
N THR A 49 1.93 1.07 12.76
CA THR A 49 1.94 -0.37 13.00
C THR A 49 1.79 -1.14 11.70
N GLN A 50 2.60 -2.19 11.50
CA GLN A 50 2.42 -3.16 10.43
C GLN A 50 1.44 -4.25 10.87
N VAL A 51 1.81 -5.07 11.83
CA VAL A 51 0.97 -6.12 12.43
C VAL A 51 1.00 -5.99 13.95
N PHE A 52 2.20 -6.00 14.53
CA PHE A 52 2.36 -5.95 15.98
C PHE A 52 2.43 -4.53 16.53
N PRO A 53 2.04 -4.33 17.82
CA PRO A 53 2.25 -3.06 18.50
C PRO A 53 3.68 -2.57 18.32
N LEU A 54 3.87 -1.27 18.11
CA LEU A 54 5.21 -0.68 18.10
C LEU A 54 5.76 -0.72 19.53
N PRO A 55 6.71 -1.62 19.83
CA PRO A 55 7.15 -1.83 21.20
C PRO A 55 8.28 -0.90 21.59
N GLY A 56 8.42 -0.67 22.90
CA GLY A 56 9.57 0.03 23.43
C GLY A 56 10.83 -0.82 23.59
N SER A 57 10.73 -2.16 23.59
CA SER A 57 11.82 -3.04 24.00
C SER A 57 12.18 -4.18 23.02
N ILE A 58 11.27 -4.56 22.13
CA ILE A 58 11.51 -5.61 21.14
C ILE A 58 11.36 -5.01 19.75
N PHE A 59 12.33 -5.28 18.87
CA PHE A 59 12.34 -4.74 17.53
C PHE A 59 11.46 -5.61 16.62
N VAL A 60 10.32 -5.08 16.22
CA VAL A 60 9.44 -5.64 15.19
C VAL A 60 9.34 -4.68 14.01
N HIS A 61 8.89 -5.19 12.86
CA HIS A 61 8.73 -4.37 11.67
C HIS A 61 7.63 -3.32 11.84
N ASN A 62 7.89 -2.13 11.33
CA ASN A 62 6.90 -1.07 11.12
C ASN A 62 6.70 -0.88 9.60
N ARG A 63 5.73 -0.05 9.21
CA ARG A 63 5.44 0.16 7.78
C ARG A 63 6.60 0.74 6.99
N LEU A 64 7.51 1.50 7.62
CA LEU A 64 8.68 2.04 6.92
C LEU A 64 9.69 0.94 6.59
N THR A 65 10.04 0.09 7.56
CA THR A 65 10.98 -1.02 7.33
C THR A 65 10.40 -2.02 6.34
N HIS A 66 9.11 -2.34 6.46
CA HIS A 66 8.38 -3.16 5.50
C HIS A 66 8.47 -2.57 4.07
N SER A 67 8.11 -1.31 3.88
CA SER A 67 8.16 -0.68 2.54
C SER A 67 9.57 -0.69 1.93
N LEU A 68 10.62 -0.57 2.75
CA LEU A 68 12.01 -0.65 2.29
C LEU A 68 12.38 -2.08 1.84
N GLU A 69 11.96 -3.09 2.58
CA GLU A 69 12.21 -4.49 2.23
C GLU A 69 11.41 -4.90 0.99
N VAL A 70 10.13 -4.52 0.91
CA VAL A 70 9.30 -4.73 -0.30
C VAL A 70 9.93 -4.06 -1.51
N SER A 71 10.47 -2.85 -1.35
CA SER A 71 11.17 -2.13 -2.41
C SER A 71 12.46 -2.86 -2.87
N CYS A 72 13.18 -3.46 -1.95
CA CYS A 72 14.37 -4.25 -2.27
C CYS A 72 14.02 -5.53 -3.06
N VAL A 73 13.01 -6.27 -2.61
CA VAL A 73 12.50 -7.48 -3.30
C VAL A 73 11.91 -7.13 -4.66
N GLY A 74 11.08 -6.07 -4.72
CA GLY A 74 10.47 -5.60 -5.96
C GLY A 74 11.49 -5.18 -7.02
N ARG A 75 12.58 -4.52 -6.60
CA ARG A 75 13.70 -4.19 -7.49
C ARG A 75 14.34 -5.46 -8.07
N SER A 76 14.55 -6.48 -7.27
CA SER A 76 15.11 -7.74 -7.72
C SER A 76 14.21 -8.43 -8.73
N LEU A 77 12.91 -8.57 -8.42
CA LEU A 77 11.90 -9.10 -9.35
C LEU A 77 11.88 -8.33 -10.68
N GLY A 78 11.84 -6.98 -10.60
CA GLY A 78 11.81 -6.13 -11.78
C GLY A 78 13.06 -6.27 -12.65
N ASN A 79 14.25 -6.34 -12.05
CA ASN A 79 15.51 -6.53 -12.78
C ASN A 79 15.56 -7.92 -13.45
N ASP A 80 15.14 -8.99 -12.75
CA ASP A 80 15.17 -10.34 -13.30
C ASP A 80 14.19 -10.48 -14.47
N VAL A 81 12.98 -9.92 -14.34
CA VAL A 81 11.98 -9.87 -15.42
C VAL A 81 12.50 -9.07 -16.62
N ALA A 82 13.03 -7.86 -16.39
CA ALA A 82 13.57 -7.02 -17.46
C ALA A 82 14.68 -7.74 -18.22
N LYS A 83 15.64 -8.33 -17.49
CA LYS A 83 16.76 -9.09 -18.10
C LYS A 83 16.25 -10.27 -18.94
N ALA A 84 15.26 -11.01 -18.47
CA ALA A 84 14.72 -12.16 -19.19
C ALA A 84 13.94 -11.74 -20.45
N ILE A 85 13.15 -10.66 -20.38
CA ILE A 85 12.44 -10.13 -21.54
C ILE A 85 13.43 -9.60 -22.59
N LEU A 86 14.45 -8.82 -22.19
CA LEU A 86 15.48 -8.29 -23.09
C LEU A 86 16.30 -9.39 -23.77
N ALA A 87 16.57 -10.49 -23.08
CA ALA A 87 17.23 -11.65 -23.69
C ALA A 87 16.42 -12.28 -24.82
N ARG A 88 15.08 -12.19 -24.76
CA ARG A 88 14.15 -12.70 -25.78
C ARG A 88 13.80 -11.67 -26.85
N ARG A 89 13.86 -10.37 -26.47
CA ARG A 89 13.50 -9.20 -27.31
C ARG A 89 14.56 -8.12 -27.24
N PRO A 90 15.74 -8.32 -27.88
CA PRO A 90 16.84 -7.35 -27.83
C PRO A 90 16.49 -5.98 -28.41
N GLU A 91 15.49 -5.89 -29.28
CA GLU A 91 14.98 -4.63 -29.85
C GLU A 91 14.42 -3.67 -28.80
N LEU A 92 14.09 -4.14 -27.63
CA LEU A 92 13.60 -3.33 -26.51
C LEU A 92 14.74 -2.73 -25.66
N GLN A 93 16.00 -3.00 -25.99
CA GLN A 93 17.16 -2.52 -25.21
C GLN A 93 17.23 -0.99 -25.12
N ASP A 94 16.85 -0.30 -26.19
CA ASP A 94 16.84 1.16 -26.25
C ASP A 94 15.53 1.81 -25.73
N SER A 95 14.59 0.98 -25.23
CA SER A 95 13.37 1.43 -24.57
C SER A 95 13.61 1.67 -23.07
N TYR A 96 12.56 2.03 -22.33
CA TYR A 96 12.61 2.11 -20.86
C TYR A 96 12.48 0.75 -20.16
N LEU A 97 12.41 -0.36 -20.88
CA LEU A 97 12.28 -1.70 -20.30
C LEU A 97 13.39 -2.03 -19.27
N PRO A 98 14.66 -1.64 -19.47
CA PRO A 98 15.71 -1.82 -18.46
C PRO A 98 15.42 -1.18 -17.09
N GLU A 99 14.53 -0.19 -17.05
CA GLU A 99 14.18 0.56 -15.83
C GLU A 99 13.07 -0.08 -15.00
N ILE A 100 12.52 -1.24 -15.40
CA ILE A 100 11.45 -1.93 -14.65
C ILE A 100 11.81 -2.08 -13.17
N GLY A 101 13.06 -2.46 -12.86
CA GLY A 101 13.51 -2.58 -11.47
C GLY A 101 13.41 -1.28 -10.67
N SER A 102 13.72 -0.15 -11.28
CA SER A 102 13.60 1.18 -10.66
C SER A 102 12.13 1.57 -10.45
N ILE A 103 11.26 1.30 -11.43
CA ILE A 103 9.81 1.58 -11.36
C ILE A 103 9.17 0.76 -10.25
N VAL A 104 9.38 -0.55 -10.24
CA VAL A 104 8.82 -1.47 -9.23
C VAL A 104 9.34 -1.11 -7.84
N SER A 105 10.63 -0.80 -7.71
CA SER A 105 11.22 -0.36 -6.44
C SER A 105 10.54 0.90 -5.89
N ALA A 106 10.29 1.90 -6.74
CA ALA A 106 9.59 3.13 -6.35
C ALA A 106 8.11 2.86 -6.00
N ALA A 107 7.41 2.04 -6.80
CA ALA A 107 6.03 1.65 -6.54
C ALA A 107 5.87 0.90 -5.21
N CYS A 108 6.81 -0.01 -4.90
CA CYS A 108 6.88 -0.71 -3.63
C CYS A 108 7.07 0.23 -2.42
N LEU A 109 7.88 1.30 -2.54
CA LEU A 109 7.97 2.30 -1.47
C LEU A 109 6.62 2.98 -1.18
N ALA A 110 5.79 3.12 -2.20
CA ALA A 110 4.57 3.90 -2.13
C ALA A 110 3.33 3.07 -1.79
N HIS A 111 3.37 1.73 -1.89
CA HIS A 111 2.18 0.87 -1.80
C HIS A 111 1.40 1.05 -0.50
N ASP A 112 2.08 1.28 0.62
CA ASP A 112 1.51 1.41 1.97
C ASP A 112 1.28 2.87 2.42
N LEU A 113 1.58 3.87 1.59
CA LEU A 113 1.49 5.29 1.97
C LEU A 113 0.08 5.74 2.34
N GLY A 114 -0.94 5.12 1.75
CA GLY A 114 -2.34 5.47 1.95
C GLY A 114 -3.00 4.83 3.17
N ASN A 115 -2.35 3.89 3.83
CA ASN A 115 -2.91 3.22 4.99
C ASN A 115 -3.09 4.19 6.17
N PRO A 116 -4.28 4.22 6.80
CA PRO A 116 -4.52 5.03 7.98
C PRO A 116 -3.74 4.52 9.20
N PRO A 117 -3.70 5.26 10.31
CA PRO A 117 -3.21 4.75 11.59
C PRO A 117 -3.91 3.43 11.96
N PHE A 118 -3.18 2.52 12.59
CA PHE A 118 -3.65 1.18 12.99
C PHE A 118 -4.02 0.27 11.82
N GLY A 119 -3.56 0.57 10.60
CA GLY A 119 -3.67 -0.27 9.42
C GLY A 119 -5.10 -0.66 9.06
N HIS A 120 -5.35 -1.96 8.86
CA HIS A 120 -6.68 -2.48 8.50
C HIS A 120 -7.78 -2.20 9.53
N SER A 121 -7.43 -2.07 10.81
CA SER A 121 -8.40 -1.64 11.82
C SER A 121 -8.85 -0.21 11.59
N GLY A 122 -7.92 0.68 11.20
CA GLY A 122 -8.22 2.06 10.82
C GLY A 122 -9.10 2.13 9.55
N GLU A 123 -8.81 1.33 8.53
CA GLU A 123 -9.66 1.23 7.33
C GLU A 123 -11.09 0.79 7.67
N ARG A 124 -11.22 -0.28 8.46
CA ARG A 124 -12.52 -0.77 8.92
C ARG A 124 -13.26 0.27 9.76
N ALA A 125 -12.55 0.99 10.64
CA ALA A 125 -13.16 2.04 11.45
C ALA A 125 -13.73 3.17 10.58
N ILE A 126 -13.02 3.56 9.51
CA ILE A 126 -13.48 4.57 8.56
C ILE A 126 -14.72 4.06 7.82
N SER A 127 -14.64 2.89 7.20
CA SER A 127 -15.75 2.30 6.44
C SER A 127 -16.99 2.08 7.30
N THR A 128 -16.83 1.52 8.52
CA THR A 128 -17.91 1.28 9.46
C THR A 128 -18.53 2.57 9.99
N PHE A 129 -17.75 3.64 10.16
CA PHE A 129 -18.29 4.94 10.57
C PHE A 129 -19.37 5.44 9.59
N PHE A 130 -19.16 5.25 8.28
CA PHE A 130 -20.13 5.65 7.26
C PHE A 130 -21.24 4.61 7.05
N SER A 131 -20.94 3.32 7.07
CA SER A 131 -21.92 2.26 6.75
C SER A 131 -22.84 1.90 7.92
N GLU A 132 -22.38 1.98 9.17
CA GLU A 132 -23.09 1.52 10.37
C GLU A 132 -23.10 2.55 11.49
N GLY A 133 -22.15 3.52 11.45
CA GLY A 133 -21.96 4.50 12.52
C GLY A 133 -22.70 5.81 12.31
N LYS A 134 -22.27 6.85 13.02
CA LYS A 134 -22.89 8.19 12.95
C LYS A 134 -22.79 8.84 11.57
N GLY A 135 -21.80 8.46 10.76
CA GLY A 135 -21.67 8.89 9.38
C GLY A 135 -22.81 8.47 8.47
N LEU A 136 -23.59 7.43 8.85
CA LEU A 136 -24.75 6.97 8.09
C LEU A 136 -25.78 8.09 7.80
N ALA A 137 -25.90 9.05 8.72
CA ALA A 137 -26.77 10.21 8.54
C ALA A 137 -26.38 11.12 7.35
N LEU A 138 -25.15 10.99 6.82
CA LEU A 138 -24.69 11.74 5.65
C LEU A 138 -25.19 11.18 4.32
N LYS A 139 -25.78 9.98 4.31
CA LYS A 139 -26.42 9.40 3.13
C LYS A 139 -27.65 10.21 2.70
N GLU A 140 -28.35 10.75 3.69
CA GLU A 140 -29.53 11.57 3.44
C GLU A 140 -29.15 12.99 3.03
N LYS A 141 -30.07 13.67 2.33
CA LYS A 141 -29.92 15.07 1.96
C LYS A 141 -29.77 15.93 3.21
N GLN A 142 -28.74 16.74 3.27
CA GLN A 142 -28.46 17.61 4.42
C GLN A 142 -29.41 18.81 4.45
N SER A 143 -29.51 19.48 5.59
CA SER A 143 -30.41 20.65 5.82
C SER A 143 -30.10 21.84 4.92
N ASP A 144 -28.83 22.00 4.49
CA ASP A 144 -28.37 23.02 3.54
C ASP A 144 -28.60 22.65 2.07
N GLY A 145 -29.15 21.46 1.81
CA GLY A 145 -29.42 20.95 0.49
C GLY A 145 -28.31 20.13 -0.13
N GLU A 146 -27.14 20.02 0.51
CA GLU A 146 -26.04 19.17 0.03
C GLU A 146 -26.41 17.68 0.13
N GLN A 147 -25.96 16.89 -0.84
CA GLN A 147 -26.15 15.45 -0.88
C GLN A 147 -24.97 14.77 -1.54
N LEU A 148 -24.50 13.67 -0.96
CA LEU A 148 -23.48 12.82 -1.57
C LEU A 148 -24.08 12.05 -2.75
N THR A 149 -23.33 11.93 -3.84
CA THR A 149 -23.71 11.04 -4.94
C THR A 149 -23.56 9.57 -4.52
N PRO A 150 -24.23 8.62 -5.17
CA PRO A 150 -24.04 7.20 -4.90
C PRO A 150 -22.56 6.77 -4.97
N ALA A 151 -21.81 7.21 -5.98
CA ALA A 151 -20.41 6.87 -6.12
C ALA A 151 -19.54 7.44 -4.98
N GLN A 152 -19.79 8.69 -4.55
CA GLN A 152 -19.12 9.26 -3.37
C GLN A 152 -19.46 8.51 -2.08
N TRP A 153 -20.68 8.00 -1.97
CA TRP A 153 -21.07 7.15 -0.84
C TRP A 153 -20.31 5.83 -0.82
N GLU A 154 -20.17 5.17 -1.98
CA GLU A 154 -19.36 3.95 -2.11
C GLU A 154 -17.88 4.19 -1.76
N ASP A 155 -17.31 5.34 -2.14
CA ASP A 155 -15.95 5.73 -1.73
C ASP A 155 -15.77 5.74 -0.20
N LEU A 156 -16.77 6.21 0.53
CA LEU A 156 -16.71 6.36 1.98
C LEU A 156 -16.97 5.04 2.72
N THR A 157 -17.95 4.27 2.26
CA THR A 157 -18.36 3.00 2.91
C THR A 157 -17.40 1.86 2.62
N HIS A 158 -16.57 1.98 1.57
CA HIS A 158 -15.55 1.01 1.20
C HIS A 158 -14.13 1.58 1.32
N PHE A 159 -13.89 2.60 2.14
CA PHE A 159 -12.58 3.26 2.25
C PHE A 159 -11.42 2.27 2.19
N GLU A 160 -10.45 2.53 1.32
CA GLU A 160 -9.37 1.61 0.95
C GLU A 160 -8.02 2.32 0.93
N GLY A 161 -7.02 1.75 1.61
CA GLY A 161 -5.67 2.32 1.69
C GLY A 161 -4.98 2.42 0.33
N ASN A 162 -5.21 1.48 -0.60
CA ASN A 162 -4.64 1.57 -1.95
C ASN A 162 -5.20 2.76 -2.73
N ALA A 163 -6.51 2.99 -2.68
CA ALA A 163 -7.13 4.17 -3.29
C ALA A 163 -6.61 5.47 -2.66
N ASN A 164 -6.46 5.47 -1.34
CA ASN A 164 -5.92 6.61 -0.61
C ASN A 164 -4.43 6.86 -0.93
N ALA A 165 -3.63 5.82 -1.21
CA ALA A 165 -2.26 5.98 -1.69
C ALA A 165 -2.22 6.69 -3.04
N PHE A 166 -3.06 6.29 -3.99
CA PHE A 166 -3.16 6.96 -5.29
C PHE A 166 -3.58 8.43 -5.14
N ARG A 167 -4.59 8.71 -4.29
CA ARG A 167 -4.99 10.08 -3.95
C ARG A 167 -3.84 10.88 -3.35
N LEU A 168 -3.16 10.39 -2.33
CA LEU A 168 -2.03 11.07 -1.69
C LEU A 168 -0.93 11.46 -2.68
N LEU A 169 -0.71 10.62 -3.70
CA LEU A 169 0.35 10.81 -4.68
C LEU A 169 -0.03 11.74 -5.84
N THR A 170 -1.32 11.87 -6.15
CA THR A 170 -1.81 12.63 -7.31
C THR A 170 -2.57 13.90 -6.94
N HIS A 171 -3.19 13.95 -5.76
CA HIS A 171 -3.99 15.08 -5.33
C HIS A 171 -3.17 16.34 -5.07
N GLN A 172 -3.70 17.48 -5.51
CA GLN A 172 -3.11 18.80 -5.24
C GLN A 172 -3.64 19.33 -3.90
N PHE A 173 -2.89 19.11 -2.83
CA PHE A 173 -3.17 19.74 -1.54
C PHE A 173 -2.94 21.25 -1.59
N GLU A 174 -3.64 22.01 -0.72
CA GLU A 174 -3.52 23.45 -0.65
C GLU A 174 -2.05 23.91 -0.52
N GLY A 175 -1.70 24.92 -1.31
CA GLY A 175 -0.34 25.48 -1.33
C GLY A 175 0.70 24.59 -2.02
N ARG A 176 0.30 23.46 -2.64
CA ARG A 176 1.21 22.57 -3.35
C ARG A 176 1.07 22.68 -4.87
N ARG A 177 2.09 22.22 -5.58
CA ARG A 177 2.09 22.15 -7.05
C ARG A 177 1.04 21.16 -7.53
N LYS A 178 0.53 21.39 -8.75
CA LYS A 178 -0.28 20.41 -9.48
C LYS A 178 0.46 19.08 -9.61
N GLY A 179 -0.27 17.96 -9.58
CA GLY A 179 0.28 16.62 -9.76
C GLY A 179 0.84 15.97 -8.51
N GLY A 180 0.57 16.51 -7.32
CA GLY A 180 0.94 15.90 -6.04
C GLY A 180 2.45 15.68 -5.93
N PHE A 181 2.89 14.41 -5.94
CA PHE A 181 4.30 14.01 -5.90
C PHE A 181 5.02 14.13 -7.25
N VAL A 182 4.27 14.37 -8.32
CA VAL A 182 4.83 14.51 -9.67
C VAL A 182 5.64 13.26 -10.08
N LEU A 183 5.09 12.08 -9.81
CA LEU A 183 5.68 10.80 -10.20
C LEU A 183 5.44 10.52 -11.68
N THR A 184 6.21 9.59 -12.24
CA THR A 184 6.00 9.11 -13.61
C THR A 184 4.68 8.32 -13.71
N TYR A 185 4.09 8.31 -14.88
CA TYR A 185 2.85 7.58 -15.15
C TYR A 185 3.00 6.09 -14.87
N SER A 186 4.13 5.49 -15.27
CA SER A 186 4.38 4.07 -15.04
C SER A 186 4.50 3.73 -13.54
N THR A 187 5.17 4.58 -12.75
CA THR A 187 5.23 4.38 -11.29
C THR A 187 3.84 4.47 -10.68
N LEU A 188 3.03 5.48 -11.05
CA LEU A 188 1.66 5.64 -10.54
C LEU A 188 0.75 4.47 -10.94
N ALA A 189 0.80 4.01 -12.19
CA ALA A 189 0.01 2.85 -12.64
C ALA A 189 0.41 1.56 -11.93
N SER A 190 1.70 1.41 -11.59
CA SER A 190 2.24 0.22 -10.91
C SER A 190 1.82 0.09 -9.45
N ILE A 191 1.30 1.17 -8.83
CA ILE A 191 0.79 1.16 -7.45
C ILE A 191 -0.67 0.71 -7.40
N VAL A 192 -1.45 0.94 -8.47
CA VAL A 192 -2.90 0.73 -8.46
C VAL A 192 -3.23 -0.75 -8.68
N LYS A 193 -3.29 -1.50 -7.57
CA LYS A 193 -3.58 -2.95 -7.54
C LYS A 193 -4.99 -3.28 -8.05
N TYR A 194 -5.95 -2.39 -7.84
CA TYR A 194 -7.36 -2.56 -8.19
C TYR A 194 -7.82 -1.45 -9.14
N PRO A 195 -7.52 -1.52 -10.45
CA PRO A 195 -7.74 -0.43 -11.39
C PRO A 195 -9.22 -0.25 -11.79
N PHE A 196 -10.07 -0.05 -10.78
CA PHE A 196 -11.51 0.21 -10.93
C PHE A 196 -12.04 1.08 -9.79
N SER A 197 -13.18 1.75 -10.05
CA SER A 197 -13.83 2.66 -9.11
C SER A 197 -14.52 1.92 -7.96
N SER A 198 -14.81 2.64 -6.88
CA SER A 198 -15.52 2.15 -5.70
C SER A 198 -16.90 1.55 -5.99
N SER A 199 -17.56 1.96 -7.06
CA SER A 199 -18.84 1.39 -7.49
C SER A 199 -18.79 -0.11 -7.84
N LEU A 200 -17.59 -0.69 -7.96
CA LEU A 200 -17.36 -2.13 -8.11
C LEU A 200 -16.88 -2.81 -6.82
N ALA A 201 -16.74 -2.05 -5.73
CA ALA A 201 -16.21 -2.56 -4.46
C ALA A 201 -17.16 -3.55 -3.78
N GLU A 202 -18.48 -3.40 -3.91
CA GLU A 202 -19.47 -4.35 -3.35
C GLU A 202 -19.18 -5.81 -3.72
N GLN A 203 -18.72 -6.03 -4.95
CA GLN A 203 -18.41 -7.37 -5.46
C GLN A 203 -16.99 -7.86 -5.04
N LYS A 204 -16.07 -6.93 -4.72
CA LYS A 204 -14.64 -7.22 -4.55
C LYS A 204 -14.04 -6.70 -3.26
N SER A 205 -14.79 -5.96 -2.44
CA SER A 205 -14.38 -5.30 -1.18
C SER A 205 -13.14 -4.39 -1.27
N LYS A 206 -12.60 -4.12 -2.47
CA LYS A 206 -11.39 -3.34 -2.75
C LYS A 206 -11.57 -2.53 -4.03
N PHE A 207 -10.93 -1.35 -4.12
CA PHE A 207 -10.89 -0.50 -5.32
C PHE A 207 -9.60 0.33 -5.35
N GLY A 208 -9.30 1.04 -6.45
CA GLY A 208 -7.98 1.65 -6.64
C GLY A 208 -7.94 3.16 -6.68
N PHE A 209 -9.06 3.85 -6.80
CA PHE A 209 -9.13 5.31 -6.82
C PHE A 209 -10.53 5.80 -6.44
N PHE A 210 -10.59 6.93 -5.71
CA PHE A 210 -11.84 7.60 -5.39
C PHE A 210 -12.41 8.32 -6.62
N THR A 211 -13.67 8.71 -6.54
CA THR A 211 -14.35 9.46 -7.62
C THR A 211 -13.59 10.73 -8.02
N THR A 212 -12.91 11.39 -7.08
CA THR A 212 -12.09 12.57 -7.34
C THR A 212 -10.82 12.29 -8.14
N GLU A 213 -10.31 11.08 -8.10
CA GLU A 213 -9.09 10.66 -8.81
C GLU A 213 -9.38 9.84 -10.08
N GLU A 214 -10.65 9.52 -10.39
CA GLU A 214 -11.02 8.69 -11.54
C GLU A 214 -10.49 9.24 -12.86
N GLU A 215 -10.64 10.54 -13.11
CA GLU A 215 -10.16 11.17 -14.34
C GLU A 215 -8.63 11.18 -14.42
N SER A 216 -7.97 11.34 -13.28
CA SER A 216 -6.50 11.26 -13.19
C SER A 216 -6.00 9.86 -13.56
N PHE A 217 -6.67 8.82 -13.06
CA PHE A 217 -6.31 7.44 -13.38
C PHE A 217 -6.64 7.11 -14.86
N ARG A 218 -7.79 7.54 -15.36
CA ARG A 218 -8.19 7.38 -16.77
C ARG A 218 -7.09 7.91 -17.70
N ARG A 219 -6.65 9.15 -17.49
CA ARG A 219 -5.63 9.80 -18.30
C ARG A 219 -4.30 9.02 -18.26
N ILE A 220 -3.88 8.53 -17.08
CA ILE A 220 -2.67 7.71 -16.94
C ILE A 220 -2.83 6.40 -17.71
N ALA A 221 -3.96 5.71 -17.55
CA ALA A 221 -4.20 4.42 -18.17
C ALA A 221 -4.27 4.50 -19.70
N GLU A 222 -4.92 5.52 -20.24
CA GLU A 222 -5.02 5.77 -21.69
C GLU A 222 -3.64 6.08 -22.30
N GLU A 223 -2.85 6.93 -21.66
CA GLU A 223 -1.50 7.27 -22.12
C GLU A 223 -0.57 6.06 -22.14
N LEU A 224 -0.70 5.17 -21.13
CA LEU A 224 0.07 3.93 -21.05
C LEU A 224 -0.50 2.79 -21.90
N GLY A 225 -1.56 3.02 -22.66
CA GLY A 225 -2.20 2.00 -23.48
C GLY A 225 -2.75 0.81 -22.68
N MET A 226 -3.17 1.04 -21.42
CA MET A 226 -3.77 0.00 -20.60
C MET A 226 -5.12 -0.42 -21.17
N LYS A 227 -5.40 -1.74 -21.19
CA LYS A 227 -6.65 -2.30 -21.72
C LYS A 227 -7.84 -1.89 -20.86
N GLN A 228 -8.74 -1.09 -21.39
CA GLN A 228 -10.02 -0.77 -20.73
C GLN A 228 -10.95 -1.99 -20.80
N LEU A 229 -11.45 -2.42 -19.64
CA LEU A 229 -12.37 -3.56 -19.49
C LEU A 229 -13.83 -3.11 -19.38
N ASN A 230 -14.06 -1.94 -18.81
CA ASN A 230 -15.39 -1.31 -18.73
C ASN A 230 -15.25 0.21 -18.64
N GLY A 231 -16.20 0.94 -19.24
CA GLY A 231 -16.22 2.42 -19.24
C GLY A 231 -17.05 3.02 -18.12
N SER A 232 -18.11 2.34 -17.65
CA SER A 232 -18.99 2.84 -16.57
C SER A 232 -19.64 1.64 -15.85
N PRO A 233 -19.30 1.39 -14.57
CA PRO A 233 -18.21 2.01 -13.83
C PRO A 233 -16.83 1.73 -14.44
N LEU A 234 -15.90 2.67 -14.26
CA LEU A 234 -14.56 2.60 -14.88
C LEU A 234 -13.76 1.39 -14.38
N LYS A 235 -13.20 0.63 -15.33
CA LYS A 235 -12.34 -0.50 -15.03
C LYS A 235 -11.33 -0.72 -16.14
N TYR A 236 -10.04 -0.87 -15.73
CA TYR A 236 -8.95 -1.26 -16.60
C TYR A 236 -8.38 -2.63 -16.20
N ALA A 237 -7.61 -3.24 -17.09
CA ALA A 237 -6.71 -4.33 -16.74
C ALA A 237 -5.60 -3.79 -15.82
N ARG A 238 -5.01 -4.65 -14.98
CA ARG A 238 -3.85 -4.26 -14.17
C ARG A 238 -2.67 -3.90 -15.06
N HIS A 239 -1.94 -2.85 -14.69
CA HIS A 239 -0.62 -2.62 -15.27
C HIS A 239 0.28 -3.82 -14.97
N PRO A 240 1.06 -4.36 -15.94
CA PRO A 240 1.86 -5.56 -15.72
C PRO A 240 2.77 -5.51 -14.49
N LEU A 241 3.36 -4.36 -14.19
CA LEU A 241 4.26 -4.20 -13.05
C LEU A 241 3.56 -4.29 -11.68
N VAL A 242 2.24 -4.14 -11.62
CA VAL A 242 1.46 -4.35 -10.38
C VAL A 242 1.66 -5.76 -9.82
N TYR A 243 1.76 -6.76 -10.70
CA TYR A 243 1.98 -8.15 -10.28
C TYR A 243 3.33 -8.35 -9.57
N LEU A 244 4.36 -7.59 -9.98
CA LEU A 244 5.67 -7.62 -9.32
C LEU A 244 5.64 -6.89 -7.98
N VAL A 245 4.92 -5.78 -7.88
CA VAL A 245 4.71 -5.05 -6.62
C VAL A 245 3.94 -5.92 -5.62
N GLU A 246 2.84 -6.56 -6.07
CA GLU A 246 2.05 -7.49 -5.26
C GLU A 246 2.88 -8.67 -4.79
N ALA A 247 3.68 -9.29 -5.67
CA ALA A 247 4.54 -10.42 -5.29
C ALA A 247 5.62 -10.01 -4.27
N ALA A 248 6.21 -8.82 -4.42
CA ALA A 248 7.18 -8.31 -3.46
C ALA A 248 6.57 -8.10 -2.07
N ASP A 249 5.34 -7.55 -2.02
CA ASP A 249 4.59 -7.38 -0.78
C ASP A 249 4.23 -8.74 -0.14
N ASP A 250 3.66 -9.67 -0.92
CA ASP A 250 3.29 -11.02 -0.47
C ASP A 250 4.50 -11.78 0.14
N ILE A 251 5.68 -11.69 -0.51
CA ILE A 251 6.92 -12.34 -0.04
C ILE A 251 7.38 -11.72 1.27
N CYS A 252 7.48 -10.38 1.33
CA CYS A 252 7.99 -9.68 2.50
C CYS A 252 7.04 -9.82 3.69
N TYR A 253 5.75 -9.59 3.47
CA TYR A 253 4.74 -9.67 4.52
C TYR A 253 4.78 -11.02 5.24
N GLN A 254 4.74 -12.13 4.47
CA GLN A 254 4.79 -13.47 5.05
C GLN A 254 6.08 -13.73 5.85
N MET A 255 7.24 -13.34 5.33
CA MET A 255 8.53 -13.62 5.96
C MET A 255 8.77 -12.78 7.21
N MET A 256 8.36 -11.51 7.19
CA MET A 256 8.47 -10.62 8.34
C MET A 256 7.59 -11.05 9.50
N ASP A 257 6.35 -11.43 9.20
CA ASP A 257 5.40 -11.84 10.24
C ASP A 257 5.91 -13.07 11.00
N ILE A 258 6.51 -14.03 10.29
CA ILE A 258 7.11 -15.21 10.92
C ILE A 258 8.35 -14.84 11.75
N GLU A 259 9.21 -13.96 11.25
CA GLU A 259 10.38 -13.49 11.99
C GLU A 259 9.97 -12.72 13.25
N ASP A 260 9.03 -11.80 13.13
CA ASP A 260 8.54 -11.02 14.28
C ASP A 260 7.85 -11.91 15.31
N ALA A 261 7.06 -12.89 14.87
CA ALA A 261 6.45 -13.88 15.74
C ALA A 261 7.49 -14.72 16.51
N HIS A 262 8.62 -15.05 15.88
CA HIS A 262 9.75 -15.68 16.55
C HIS A 262 10.39 -14.76 17.59
N LYS A 263 10.68 -13.50 17.24
CA LYS A 263 11.25 -12.50 18.16
C LYS A 263 10.35 -12.26 19.38
N LEU A 264 9.04 -12.24 19.17
CA LEU A 264 8.02 -12.09 20.21
C LEU A 264 7.73 -13.40 20.99
N LYS A 265 8.39 -14.50 20.64
CA LYS A 265 8.20 -15.83 21.25
C LYS A 265 6.78 -16.40 21.08
N ILE A 266 6.05 -15.95 20.07
CA ILE A 266 4.77 -16.52 19.64
C ILE A 266 5.03 -17.85 18.92
N LEU A 267 6.11 -17.91 18.15
CA LEU A 267 6.65 -19.11 17.55
C LEU A 267 7.96 -19.50 18.24
N THR A 268 8.16 -20.79 18.48
CA THR A 268 9.44 -21.31 18.94
C THR A 268 10.45 -21.30 17.78
N THR A 269 11.74 -21.36 18.12
CA THR A 269 12.81 -21.46 17.11
C THR A 269 12.62 -22.67 16.20
N GLN A 270 12.28 -23.83 16.79
CA GLN A 270 12.07 -25.05 16.01
C GLN A 270 10.89 -24.92 15.04
N GLU A 271 9.74 -24.41 15.51
CA GLU A 271 8.59 -24.15 14.63
C GLU A 271 8.94 -23.21 13.48
N THR A 272 9.69 -22.13 13.77
CA THR A 272 10.11 -21.17 12.77
C THR A 272 11.04 -21.79 11.73
N GLN A 273 12.03 -22.58 12.19
CA GLN A 273 12.94 -23.30 11.30
C GLN A 273 12.20 -24.31 10.43
N ASP A 274 11.27 -25.09 10.99
CA ASP A 274 10.49 -26.08 10.27
C ASP A 274 9.63 -25.44 9.17
N LEU A 275 8.97 -24.31 9.48
CA LEU A 275 8.19 -23.51 8.52
C LEU A 275 9.07 -23.04 7.35
N LEU A 276 10.23 -22.46 7.63
CA LEU A 276 11.12 -21.90 6.60
C LEU A 276 11.83 -23.00 5.79
N LEU A 277 12.20 -24.11 6.41
CA LEU A 277 12.81 -25.25 5.73
C LEU A 277 11.85 -25.97 4.78
N ALA A 278 10.53 -25.91 5.04
CA ALA A 278 9.53 -26.57 4.20
C ALA A 278 9.53 -26.09 2.73
N TYR A 279 10.03 -24.89 2.46
CA TYR A 279 10.15 -24.35 1.11
C TYR A 279 11.13 -25.09 0.21
N PHE A 280 12.08 -25.85 0.78
CA PHE A 280 13.21 -26.43 0.04
C PHE A 280 13.08 -27.94 -0.13
N PRO A 281 13.54 -28.50 -1.27
CA PRO A 281 13.70 -29.92 -1.44
C PRO A 281 14.79 -30.47 -0.51
N ASP A 282 14.76 -31.78 -0.23
CA ASP A 282 15.59 -32.41 0.79
C ASP A 282 17.10 -32.23 0.56
N GLU A 283 17.56 -32.24 -0.68
CA GLU A 283 18.98 -31.98 -1.01
C GLU A 283 19.42 -30.58 -0.57
N ARG A 284 18.58 -29.57 -0.84
CA ARG A 284 18.87 -28.19 -0.47
C ARG A 284 18.72 -27.97 1.03
N LYS A 285 17.77 -28.64 1.70
CA LYS A 285 17.64 -28.65 3.16
C LYS A 285 18.90 -29.14 3.84
N ALA A 286 19.50 -30.23 3.35
CA ALA A 286 20.74 -30.78 3.90
C ALA A 286 21.87 -29.74 3.90
N HIS A 287 22.07 -29.02 2.78
CA HIS A 287 23.07 -27.96 2.68
C HIS A 287 22.77 -26.78 3.60
N ILE A 288 21.50 -26.36 3.68
CA ILE A 288 21.07 -25.29 4.60
C ILE A 288 21.34 -25.70 6.06
N LEU A 289 20.97 -26.92 6.45
CA LEU A 289 21.21 -27.44 7.80
C LEU A 289 22.70 -27.52 8.15
N ASP A 290 23.56 -27.85 7.20
CA ASP A 290 25.01 -27.82 7.42
C ASP A 290 25.52 -26.40 7.67
N THR A 291 24.98 -25.42 6.96
CA THR A 291 25.27 -23.99 7.21
C THR A 291 24.79 -23.54 8.59
N LEU A 292 23.58 -23.95 9.00
CA LEU A 292 23.05 -23.62 10.34
C LEU A 292 23.88 -24.17 11.49
N LYS A 293 24.60 -25.30 11.31
CA LYS A 293 25.51 -25.85 12.35
C LYS A 293 26.68 -24.93 12.63
N ILE A 294 27.09 -24.09 11.67
CA ILE A 294 28.22 -23.16 11.82
C ILE A 294 27.75 -21.85 12.48
N VAL A 295 26.48 -21.51 12.40
CA VAL A 295 25.90 -20.29 12.97
C VAL A 295 25.35 -20.59 14.35
N SER A 296 25.95 -20.04 15.39
CA SER A 296 25.54 -20.29 16.78
C SER A 296 24.41 -19.38 17.27
N ASP A 297 24.29 -18.19 16.71
CA ASP A 297 23.21 -17.24 17.07
C ASP A 297 21.90 -17.63 16.40
N THR A 298 20.85 -17.79 17.20
CA THR A 298 19.54 -18.24 16.74
C THR A 298 18.86 -17.23 15.82
N ASN A 299 19.02 -15.92 16.08
CA ASN A 299 18.42 -14.90 15.23
C ASN A 299 19.10 -14.87 13.86
N GLU A 300 20.43 -15.05 13.83
CA GLU A 300 21.17 -15.17 12.57
C GLU A 300 20.78 -16.43 11.78
N GLN A 301 20.49 -17.56 12.47
CA GLN A 301 19.94 -18.75 11.81
C GLN A 301 18.61 -18.46 11.13
N ILE A 302 17.69 -17.77 11.80
CA ILE A 302 16.39 -17.39 11.24
C ILE A 302 16.57 -16.38 10.10
N ALA A 303 17.45 -15.39 10.24
CA ALA A 303 17.74 -14.41 9.19
C ALA A 303 18.30 -15.08 7.92
N TYR A 304 19.20 -16.05 8.07
CA TYR A 304 19.74 -16.85 6.96
C TYR A 304 18.62 -17.64 6.23
N LEU A 305 17.77 -18.33 7.00
CA LEU A 305 16.63 -19.08 6.46
C LEU A 305 15.66 -18.15 5.72
N ARG A 306 15.27 -17.02 6.34
CA ARG A 306 14.41 -16.01 5.73
C ARG A 306 14.99 -15.53 4.39
N SER A 307 16.27 -15.15 4.38
CA SER A 307 16.95 -14.69 3.17
C SER A 307 16.96 -15.74 2.06
N SER A 308 17.17 -17.02 2.44
CA SER A 308 17.15 -18.14 1.50
C SER A 308 15.75 -18.36 0.89
N VAL A 309 14.69 -18.25 1.69
CA VAL A 309 13.29 -18.34 1.22
C VAL A 309 12.94 -17.17 0.31
N ILE A 310 13.29 -15.94 0.69
CA ILE A 310 13.07 -14.74 -0.15
C ILE A 310 13.72 -14.94 -1.53
N GLY A 311 14.99 -15.38 -1.57
CA GLY A 311 15.68 -15.65 -2.85
C GLY A 311 14.99 -16.71 -3.70
N LEU A 312 14.48 -17.80 -3.07
CA LEU A 312 13.69 -18.80 -3.76
C LEU A 312 12.41 -18.20 -4.35
N LEU A 313 11.64 -17.47 -3.56
CA LEU A 313 10.35 -16.93 -3.96
C LEU A 313 10.49 -15.84 -5.04
N ILE A 314 11.57 -15.04 -5.04
CA ILE A 314 11.90 -14.12 -6.13
C ILE A 314 12.04 -14.90 -7.44
N GLY A 315 12.82 -15.98 -7.45
CA GLY A 315 12.98 -16.82 -8.65
C GLY A 315 11.68 -17.45 -9.12
N GLU A 316 10.88 -17.98 -8.20
CA GLU A 316 9.57 -18.59 -8.49
C GLU A 316 8.56 -17.58 -9.07
N CYS A 317 8.45 -16.38 -8.46
CA CYS A 317 7.54 -15.35 -8.96
C CYS A 317 8.03 -14.75 -10.29
N THR A 318 9.34 -14.61 -10.50
CA THR A 318 9.92 -14.20 -11.79
C THR A 318 9.52 -15.21 -12.88
N ARG A 319 9.69 -16.51 -12.63
CA ARG A 319 9.29 -17.55 -13.56
C ARG A 319 7.77 -17.49 -13.83
N ALA A 320 6.95 -17.41 -12.77
CA ALA A 320 5.50 -17.32 -12.92
C ALA A 320 5.06 -16.11 -13.76
N PHE A 321 5.73 -14.96 -13.62
CA PHE A 321 5.48 -13.79 -14.46
C PHE A 321 5.82 -14.05 -15.93
N LEU A 322 6.99 -14.60 -16.20
CA LEU A 322 7.50 -14.84 -17.56
C LEU A 322 6.70 -15.90 -18.30
N ASP A 323 6.25 -16.94 -17.59
CA ASP A 323 5.40 -18.01 -18.15
C ASP A 323 4.00 -17.50 -18.52
N ASN A 324 3.54 -16.45 -17.85
CA ASN A 324 2.22 -15.84 -18.05
C ASN A 324 2.27 -14.45 -18.71
N GLU A 325 3.42 -14.01 -19.23
CA GLU A 325 3.61 -12.65 -19.79
C GLU A 325 2.54 -12.29 -20.83
N VAL A 326 2.18 -13.20 -21.71
CA VAL A 326 1.17 -12.98 -22.75
C VAL A 326 -0.20 -12.69 -22.12
N GLN A 327 -0.64 -13.51 -21.17
CA GLN A 327 -1.93 -13.33 -20.49
C GLN A 327 -1.95 -12.04 -19.67
N ILE A 328 -0.83 -11.69 -19.05
CA ILE A 328 -0.66 -10.40 -18.31
C ILE A 328 -0.82 -9.24 -19.26
N LEU A 329 -0.15 -9.26 -20.42
CA LEU A 329 -0.24 -8.20 -21.44
C LEU A 329 -1.61 -8.16 -22.13
N GLU A 330 -2.33 -9.26 -22.17
CA GLU A 330 -3.72 -9.31 -22.65
C GLU A 330 -4.73 -8.85 -21.59
N GLY A 331 -4.28 -8.69 -20.33
CA GLY A 331 -5.14 -8.31 -19.21
C GLY A 331 -6.11 -9.41 -18.79
N GLU A 332 -5.71 -10.67 -18.99
CA GLU A 332 -6.50 -11.89 -18.74
C GLU A 332 -5.93 -12.74 -17.61
N PHE A 333 -4.73 -12.42 -17.12
CA PHE A 333 -4.12 -13.13 -16.00
C PHE A 333 -4.90 -12.85 -14.71
N GLU A 334 -5.31 -13.94 -14.03
CA GLU A 334 -6.07 -13.86 -12.78
C GLU A 334 -5.21 -14.26 -11.56
N GLY A 335 -5.47 -13.59 -10.44
CA GLY A 335 -4.80 -13.87 -9.17
C GLY A 335 -3.48 -13.10 -8.99
N SER A 336 -2.61 -13.64 -8.15
CA SER A 336 -1.27 -13.12 -7.83
C SER A 336 -0.20 -14.13 -8.23
N LEU A 337 1.03 -13.66 -8.50
CA LEU A 337 2.14 -14.52 -8.93
C LEU A 337 2.46 -15.63 -7.91
N ILE A 338 2.32 -15.35 -6.62
CA ILE A 338 2.57 -16.33 -5.55
C ILE A 338 1.64 -17.55 -5.60
N LYS A 339 0.51 -17.45 -6.29
CA LYS A 339 -0.41 -18.59 -6.52
C LYS A 339 -0.04 -19.46 -7.72
N HIS A 340 0.94 -19.03 -8.50
CA HIS A 340 1.41 -19.70 -9.72
C HIS A 340 2.87 -20.20 -9.61
N ILE A 341 3.41 -20.24 -8.40
CA ILE A 341 4.72 -20.84 -8.11
C ILE A 341 4.65 -22.37 -8.09
N THR A 342 5.80 -23.05 -8.04
CA THR A 342 5.84 -24.52 -7.98
C THR A 342 5.18 -25.09 -6.72
N GLU A 343 4.76 -26.35 -6.80
CA GLU A 343 3.92 -27.01 -5.79
C GLU A 343 4.51 -26.97 -4.38
N GLN A 344 5.79 -27.30 -4.21
CA GLN A 344 6.40 -27.38 -2.89
C GLN A 344 6.50 -25.99 -2.20
N PRO A 345 7.05 -24.93 -2.82
CA PRO A 345 7.01 -23.59 -2.25
C PRO A 345 5.58 -23.07 -2.03
N ALA A 346 4.63 -23.40 -2.90
CA ALA A 346 3.23 -23.00 -2.73
C ALA A 346 2.59 -23.65 -1.50
N ALA A 347 2.81 -24.94 -1.26
CA ALA A 347 2.34 -25.65 -0.07
C ALA A 347 2.97 -25.08 1.21
N ALA A 348 4.27 -24.78 1.20
CA ALA A 348 4.96 -24.17 2.32
C ALA A 348 4.43 -22.75 2.61
N TYR A 349 4.22 -21.93 1.57
CA TYR A 349 3.64 -20.60 1.69
C TYR A 349 2.24 -20.64 2.30
N GLN A 350 1.38 -21.53 1.80
CA GLN A 350 0.04 -21.71 2.33
C GLN A 350 0.06 -22.16 3.80
N HIS A 351 0.94 -23.08 4.16
CA HIS A 351 1.11 -23.52 5.56
C HIS A 351 1.57 -22.38 6.48
N CYS A 352 2.51 -21.56 6.04
CA CYS A 352 2.92 -20.34 6.76
C CYS A 352 1.74 -19.39 6.96
N ALA A 353 0.91 -19.15 5.92
CA ALA A 353 -0.26 -18.30 6.01
C ALA A 353 -1.30 -18.82 7.03
N GLU A 354 -1.51 -20.13 7.09
CA GLU A 354 -2.40 -20.75 8.08
C GLU A 354 -1.90 -20.59 9.52
N VAL A 355 -0.59 -20.76 9.72
CA VAL A 355 0.04 -20.56 11.04
C VAL A 355 -0.05 -19.10 11.45
N SER A 356 0.24 -18.16 10.54
CA SER A 356 0.10 -16.72 10.78
C SER A 356 -1.33 -16.36 11.16
N PHE A 357 -2.33 -16.86 10.43
CA PHE A 357 -3.73 -16.60 10.76
C PHE A 357 -4.13 -17.12 12.14
N LYS A 358 -3.69 -18.32 12.51
CA LYS A 358 -4.06 -18.95 13.79
C LYS A 358 -3.33 -18.38 15.00
N LYS A 359 -2.02 -18.09 14.87
CA LYS A 359 -1.16 -17.74 16.00
C LYS A 359 -0.82 -16.25 16.09
N ILE A 360 -0.71 -15.56 14.94
CA ILE A 360 -0.26 -14.17 14.87
C ILE A 360 -1.46 -13.22 14.90
N TYR A 361 -2.30 -13.25 13.87
CA TYR A 361 -3.37 -12.25 13.71
C TYR A 361 -4.51 -12.37 14.73
N ARG A 362 -4.57 -13.48 15.47
CA ARG A 362 -5.50 -13.69 16.60
C ARG A 362 -4.82 -13.56 17.96
N SER A 363 -3.57 -13.14 18.00
CA SER A 363 -2.89 -12.88 19.26
C SER A 363 -3.56 -11.73 20.01
N ARG A 364 -3.48 -11.76 21.34
CA ARG A 364 -4.12 -10.77 22.20
C ARG A 364 -3.61 -9.36 21.91
N ASP A 365 -2.31 -9.23 21.69
CA ASP A 365 -1.67 -7.95 21.45
C ASP A 365 -2.14 -7.29 20.14
N VAL A 366 -2.37 -8.08 19.08
CA VAL A 366 -2.91 -7.61 17.81
C VAL A 366 -4.38 -7.18 17.99
N LEU A 367 -5.19 -7.99 18.68
CA LEU A 367 -6.59 -7.67 18.94
C LEU A 367 -6.76 -6.40 19.79
N ASP A 368 -5.91 -6.19 20.80
CA ASP A 368 -5.95 -5.00 21.65
C ASP A 368 -5.66 -3.72 20.85
N ILE A 369 -4.72 -3.78 19.88
CA ILE A 369 -4.48 -2.66 18.96
C ILE A 369 -5.66 -2.43 18.03
N GLU A 370 -6.24 -3.48 17.49
CA GLU A 370 -7.41 -3.36 16.62
C GLU A 370 -8.57 -2.68 17.35
N LEU A 371 -8.86 -3.09 18.59
CA LEU A 371 -9.90 -2.48 19.43
C LEU A 371 -9.62 -1.02 19.73
N ALA A 372 -8.39 -0.71 20.17
CA ALA A 372 -7.99 0.65 20.48
C ALA A 372 -8.01 1.55 19.22
N GLY A 373 -7.43 1.09 18.12
CA GLY A 373 -7.39 1.80 16.85
C GLY A 373 -8.78 2.11 16.30
N PHE A 374 -9.67 1.11 16.32
CA PHE A 374 -11.06 1.30 15.89
C PHE A 374 -11.75 2.41 16.69
N ARG A 375 -11.61 2.39 18.03
CA ARG A 375 -12.22 3.41 18.90
C ARG A 375 -11.63 4.81 18.68
N ILE A 376 -10.31 4.90 18.56
CA ILE A 376 -9.59 6.18 18.33
C ILE A 376 -10.04 6.81 17.02
N ILE A 377 -9.98 6.06 15.92
CA ILE A 377 -10.31 6.56 14.58
C ILE A 377 -11.79 6.95 14.51
N SER A 378 -12.70 6.11 15.00
CA SER A 378 -14.14 6.43 15.00
C SER A 378 -14.47 7.70 15.77
N THR A 379 -13.80 7.92 16.92
CA THR A 379 -14.00 9.15 17.72
C THR A 379 -13.45 10.39 17.00
N LEU A 380 -12.26 10.29 16.39
CA LEU A 380 -11.68 11.39 15.63
C LEU A 380 -12.54 11.75 14.41
N LEU A 381 -13.04 10.75 13.68
CA LEU A 381 -13.96 10.94 12.56
C LEU A 381 -15.23 11.67 13.00
N GLU A 382 -15.89 11.17 14.06
CA GLU A 382 -17.11 11.78 14.58
C GLU A 382 -16.92 13.28 14.84
N LEU A 383 -15.91 13.63 15.61
CA LEU A 383 -15.66 15.01 15.99
C LEU A 383 -15.26 15.90 14.82
N MET A 384 -14.41 15.39 13.92
CA MET A 384 -13.95 16.17 12.78
C MET A 384 -15.02 16.32 11.69
N ILE A 385 -15.82 15.29 11.43
CA ILE A 385 -16.94 15.38 10.50
C ILE A 385 -18.01 16.35 11.03
N ASP A 386 -18.36 16.28 12.32
CA ASP A 386 -19.27 17.25 12.93
C ASP A 386 -18.72 18.68 12.85
N ALA A 387 -17.41 18.85 13.00
CA ALA A 387 -16.77 20.17 12.90
C ALA A 387 -16.88 20.76 11.49
N VAL A 388 -16.63 19.98 10.44
CA VAL A 388 -16.73 20.49 9.05
C VAL A 388 -18.17 20.65 8.57
N ARG A 389 -19.16 20.03 9.24
CA ARG A 389 -20.58 20.23 8.99
C ARG A 389 -21.18 21.46 9.71
N SER A 390 -20.59 21.84 10.82
CA SER A 390 -21.07 22.96 11.64
C SER A 390 -19.87 23.86 12.04
N PRO A 391 -19.20 24.49 11.04
CA PRO A 391 -17.95 25.21 11.27
C PRO A 391 -18.14 26.50 12.10
N GLU A 392 -19.36 26.96 12.27
CA GLU A 392 -19.71 28.14 13.05
C GLU A 392 -19.65 27.90 14.57
N LYS A 393 -19.72 26.64 15.02
CA LYS A 393 -19.68 26.30 16.45
C LYS A 393 -18.28 26.54 17.03
N ALA A 394 -18.22 27.05 18.25
CA ALA A 394 -16.94 27.39 18.91
C ALA A 394 -15.97 26.20 19.00
N TYR A 395 -16.46 25.01 19.35
CA TYR A 395 -15.63 23.81 19.42
C TYR A 395 -15.17 23.32 18.05
N SER A 396 -16.04 23.42 17.03
CA SER A 396 -15.70 23.12 15.64
C SER A 396 -14.54 24.00 15.13
N GLN A 397 -14.58 25.29 15.45
CA GLN A 397 -13.49 26.22 15.09
C GLN A 397 -12.15 25.82 15.73
N LEU A 398 -12.16 25.38 16.99
CA LEU A 398 -10.94 24.90 17.65
C LEU A 398 -10.36 23.68 16.93
N LEU A 399 -11.21 22.69 16.57
CA LEU A 399 -10.81 21.50 15.85
C LEU A 399 -10.26 21.84 14.46
N ILE A 400 -10.97 22.65 13.68
CA ILE A 400 -10.56 23.05 12.32
C ILE A 400 -9.24 23.83 12.36
N ASN A 401 -9.08 24.77 13.30
CA ASN A 401 -7.87 25.56 13.44
C ASN A 401 -6.64 24.72 13.88
N ARG A 402 -6.88 23.55 14.45
CA ARG A 402 -5.82 22.59 14.80
C ARG A 402 -5.24 21.85 13.60
N VAL A 403 -5.99 21.79 12.49
CA VAL A 403 -5.60 21.08 11.27
C VAL A 403 -4.67 21.96 10.43
N SER A 404 -3.66 21.32 9.81
CA SER A 404 -2.76 22.01 8.88
C SER A 404 -3.55 22.58 7.68
N GLY A 405 -3.24 23.81 7.26
CA GLY A 405 -3.88 24.47 6.14
C GLY A 405 -3.74 23.77 4.78
N GLN A 406 -2.93 22.73 4.68
CA GLN A 406 -2.87 21.92 3.45
C GLN A 406 -4.16 21.14 3.21
N TYR A 407 -4.97 20.86 4.24
CA TYR A 407 -6.24 20.15 4.13
C TYR A 407 -7.39 21.16 4.11
N ASN A 408 -8.14 21.23 3.02
CA ASN A 408 -9.20 22.21 2.83
C ASN A 408 -10.48 21.85 3.61
N MET A 409 -10.45 22.06 4.93
CA MET A 409 -11.60 21.81 5.82
C MET A 409 -12.80 22.73 5.57
N LYS A 410 -12.64 23.74 4.70
CA LYS A 410 -13.65 24.74 4.34
C LYS A 410 -14.04 24.68 2.87
N ALA A 411 -13.75 23.58 2.19
CA ALA A 411 -14.18 23.37 0.81
C ALA A 411 -15.69 23.55 0.64
N THR A 412 -16.11 24.00 -0.53
CA THR A 412 -17.53 24.30 -0.80
C THR A 412 -18.39 23.04 -0.72
N ALA A 413 -17.97 21.95 -1.37
CA ALA A 413 -18.73 20.71 -1.41
C ALA A 413 -18.53 19.86 -0.15
N LEU A 414 -19.59 19.27 0.37
CA LEU A 414 -19.57 18.39 1.54
C LEU A 414 -18.59 17.22 1.36
N TYR A 415 -18.59 16.59 0.19
CA TYR A 415 -17.70 15.49 -0.09
C TYR A 415 -16.22 15.89 0.00
N GLU A 416 -15.85 17.06 -0.50
CA GLU A 416 -14.48 17.57 -0.42
C GLU A 416 -14.07 17.86 1.03
N ARG A 417 -14.98 18.38 1.87
CA ARG A 417 -14.73 18.56 3.31
C ARG A 417 -14.52 17.23 4.01
N ILE A 418 -15.32 16.23 3.67
CA ILE A 418 -15.17 14.86 4.21
C ILE A 418 -13.82 14.27 3.77
N GLN A 419 -13.47 14.37 2.49
CA GLN A 419 -12.18 13.92 1.97
C GLN A 419 -11.01 14.61 2.69
N ALA A 420 -11.09 15.92 2.95
CA ALA A 420 -10.06 16.62 3.71
C ALA A 420 -9.90 16.07 5.14
N VAL A 421 -11.00 15.69 5.80
CA VAL A 421 -10.95 15.01 7.11
C VAL A 421 -10.29 13.64 6.98
N LEU A 422 -10.64 12.85 5.95
CA LEU A 422 -10.03 11.54 5.71
C LEU A 422 -8.54 11.66 5.39
N ASP A 423 -8.14 12.62 4.56
CA ASP A 423 -6.73 12.91 4.25
C ASP A 423 -5.94 13.27 5.53
N TYR A 424 -6.54 14.07 6.42
CA TYR A 424 -5.91 14.44 7.68
C TYR A 424 -5.75 13.25 8.61
N ILE A 425 -6.82 12.46 8.83
CA ILE A 425 -6.81 11.30 9.74
C ILE A 425 -5.91 10.19 9.20
N SER A 426 -6.04 9.82 7.93
CA SER A 426 -5.21 8.77 7.33
C SER A 426 -3.73 9.16 7.24
N GLY A 427 -3.44 10.46 7.18
CA GLY A 427 -2.09 11.00 7.22
C GLY A 427 -1.43 10.98 8.61
N MET A 428 -2.15 10.66 9.70
CA MET A 428 -1.58 10.55 11.05
C MET A 428 -0.70 9.31 11.21
N THR A 429 0.17 9.35 12.20
CA THR A 429 0.79 8.15 12.78
C THR A 429 -0.08 7.61 13.91
N ASP A 430 0.13 6.36 14.32
CA ASP A 430 -0.60 5.76 15.45
C ASP A 430 -0.41 6.57 16.73
N VAL A 431 0.84 6.97 16.97
CA VAL A 431 1.21 7.78 18.14
C VAL A 431 0.52 9.13 18.11
N PHE A 432 0.49 9.80 16.95
CA PHE A 432 -0.17 11.10 16.82
C PHE A 432 -1.70 10.98 16.98
N ALA A 433 -2.31 9.96 16.39
CA ALA A 433 -3.75 9.73 16.53
C ALA A 433 -4.15 9.46 17.99
N LEU A 434 -3.38 8.65 18.71
CA LEU A 434 -3.58 8.38 20.13
C LEU A 434 -3.40 9.65 20.98
N ASP A 435 -2.34 10.45 20.73
CA ASP A 435 -2.09 11.69 21.46
C ASP A 435 -3.21 12.70 21.24
N LEU A 436 -3.65 12.87 19.98
CA LEU A 436 -4.78 13.75 19.65
C LEU A 436 -6.07 13.28 20.32
N TYR A 437 -6.37 12.00 20.28
CA TYR A 437 -7.51 11.40 20.94
C TYR A 437 -7.52 11.70 22.46
N ARG A 438 -6.36 11.53 23.13
CA ARG A 438 -6.23 11.82 24.57
C ARG A 438 -6.45 13.31 24.88
N LYS A 439 -5.89 14.20 24.09
CA LYS A 439 -6.03 15.65 24.24
C LYS A 439 -7.48 16.11 24.05
N ILE A 440 -8.15 15.63 23.02
CA ILE A 440 -9.55 15.97 22.73
C ILE A 440 -10.48 15.47 23.84
N ASN A 441 -10.20 14.31 24.42
CA ASN A 441 -11.01 13.76 25.54
C ASN A 441 -10.59 14.29 26.93
N GLY A 442 -9.65 15.22 27.00
CA GLY A 442 -9.18 15.79 28.28
C GLY A 442 -8.32 14.83 29.12
N ASN A 443 -7.86 13.71 28.54
CA ASN A 443 -7.08 12.67 29.24
C ASN A 443 -5.57 13.01 29.29
N SER A 444 -5.13 14.03 28.58
CA SER A 444 -3.78 14.60 28.69
C SER A 444 -3.80 16.08 28.28
N LEU A 445 -2.94 16.87 28.91
CA LEU A 445 -2.69 18.25 28.54
C LEU A 445 -1.39 18.33 27.72
N PRO A 446 -1.21 19.39 26.88
CA PRO A 446 0.07 19.63 26.25
C PRO A 446 1.18 19.71 27.30
N ALA A 447 2.28 18.99 27.10
CA ALA A 447 3.48 19.24 27.86
C ALA A 447 4.04 20.62 27.45
N VAL A 448 4.32 21.47 28.42
CA VAL A 448 4.95 22.77 28.23
C VAL A 448 6.44 22.59 28.12
#